data_eca8358e30406ff40ffb7a525629715e
#
_entry.id   eca8358e30406ff40ffb7a525629715e
#
_cell.length_a   1.000
_cell.length_b   1.000
_cell.length_c   1.000
_cell.angle_alpha   90.00
_cell.angle_beta   90.00
_cell.angle_gamma   90.00
#
_symmetry.space_group_name_H-M   'P 1'
#
loop_
_entity.id
_entity.type
_entity.pdbx_description
1 polymer ?
#
loop_
_entity_poly.entity_id
_entity_poly.type
_entity_poly.pdbx_seq_one_letter_code
_entity_poly.pdbx_strand_id
1 'polypeptide(L)'
;HQLSMVQDADYTELLKARDTENDIGISIKNPDKRVDVETIFKANIKRLQQVLRVLAEYSVNNAEHVQIFEGMRYRAYTLEKIMWDKLKEQYNKYMLGNKKLYLVTNSDKFETETDFLNAVASALKGGVDILQLREKNMNANKIIELGKKIKLLCAEYNTTFIVNDRVDIAYILEADGVHLGQDDMDVASARKILGNNAII
;
A
#
# COMPACT_ATOMS: atom_id res chain seq x y z
N HIS A 1 8.73 -6.31 33.46
CA HIS A 1 9.29 -6.23 34.84
C HIS A 1 8.89 -4.96 35.62
N GLN A 2 8.49 -3.86 34.97
CA GLN A 2 8.02 -2.65 35.68
C GLN A 2 6.51 -2.65 35.98
N LEU A 3 5.71 -3.40 35.24
CA LEU A 3 4.26 -3.53 35.47
C LEU A 3 3.89 -4.43 36.67
N SER A 4 4.80 -5.31 37.11
CA SER A 4 4.54 -6.15 38.28
C SER A 4 4.71 -5.42 39.62
N MET A 5 5.25 -4.22 39.65
CA MET A 5 5.42 -3.41 40.86
C MET A 5 4.20 -2.51 41.19
N VAL A 6 3.20 -2.45 40.34
CA VAL A 6 1.99 -1.63 40.50
C VAL A 6 0.79 -2.41 41.07
N GLN A 7 1.01 -3.70 41.45
CA GLN A 7 -0.08 -4.56 41.93
C GLN A 7 -0.67 -4.19 43.30
N ASP A 8 -0.04 -3.32 44.08
CA ASP A 8 -0.50 -2.92 45.41
C ASP A 8 -1.01 -1.47 45.54
N ALA A 9 -1.01 -0.69 44.46
CA ALA A 9 -1.58 0.66 44.49
C ALA A 9 -3.08 0.60 44.21
N ASP A 10 -3.87 1.17 45.13
CA ASP A 10 -5.30 1.33 44.91
C ASP A 10 -5.52 2.15 43.64
N TYR A 11 -6.13 1.53 42.63
CA TYR A 11 -6.42 2.16 41.33
C TYR A 11 -7.21 3.47 41.48
N THR A 12 -8.04 3.58 42.52
CA THR A 12 -8.80 4.79 42.85
C THR A 12 -7.88 5.92 43.27
N GLU A 13 -6.83 5.63 44.03
CA GLU A 13 -5.84 6.61 44.44
C GLU A 13 -4.96 7.05 43.26
N LEU A 14 -4.60 6.15 42.36
CA LEU A 14 -3.90 6.49 41.12
C LEU A 14 -4.72 7.41 40.21
N LEU A 15 -6.04 7.18 40.11
CA LEU A 15 -6.93 8.06 39.33
C LEU A 15 -7.05 9.44 39.95
N LYS A 16 -7.16 9.55 41.28
CA LYS A 16 -7.21 10.83 41.99
C LYS A 16 -5.90 11.61 41.86
N ALA A 17 -4.76 10.93 41.82
CA ALA A 17 -3.45 11.55 41.67
C ALA A 17 -3.17 12.03 40.22
N ARG A 18 -3.99 11.59 39.25
CA ARG A 18 -3.80 11.97 37.84
C ARG A 18 -4.25 13.41 37.61
N ASP A 19 -3.29 14.30 37.44
CA ASP A 19 -3.52 15.70 37.05
C ASP A 19 -3.79 15.78 35.54
N THR A 20 -5.09 15.81 35.17
CA THR A 20 -5.48 15.89 33.76
C THR A 20 -5.60 17.31 33.24
N GLU A 21 -5.61 18.33 34.16
CA GLU A 21 -5.72 19.73 33.76
C GLU A 21 -4.36 20.33 33.40
N ASN A 22 -3.29 19.88 34.07
CA ASN A 22 -1.91 20.34 33.84
C ASN A 22 -1.06 19.28 33.11
N ASP A 23 -1.70 18.22 32.51
CA ASP A 23 -0.97 17.19 31.78
C ASP A 23 -0.27 17.79 30.57
N ILE A 24 1.07 17.80 30.60
CA ILE A 24 1.94 18.25 29.49
C ILE A 24 1.61 17.54 28.17
N GLY A 25 1.00 16.35 28.22
CA GLY A 25 0.51 15.63 27.04
C GLY A 25 -0.50 16.42 26.19
N ILE A 26 -1.26 17.35 26.80
CA ILE A 26 -2.21 18.21 26.10
C ILE A 26 -1.49 19.21 25.16
N SER A 27 -0.31 19.68 25.57
CA SER A 27 0.47 20.65 24.80
C SER A 27 1.49 20.04 23.84
N ILE A 28 1.74 18.73 23.90
CA ILE A 28 2.62 18.02 22.97
C ILE A 28 1.93 17.96 21.62
N LYS A 29 2.36 18.82 20.70
CA LYS A 29 1.97 18.70 19.28
C LYS A 29 2.45 17.36 18.79
N ASN A 30 1.51 16.46 18.50
CA ASN A 30 1.81 15.14 17.95
C ASN A 30 2.61 15.32 16.65
N PRO A 31 3.90 14.98 16.59
CA PRO A 31 4.72 15.16 15.39
C PRO A 31 4.26 14.27 14.24
N ASP A 32 3.52 13.20 14.54
CA ASP A 32 2.92 12.31 13.55
C ASP A 32 1.65 12.97 12.97
N LYS A 33 1.83 13.94 12.10
CA LYS A 33 0.76 14.33 11.20
C LYS A 33 0.44 13.09 10.35
N ARG A 34 -0.70 12.48 10.62
CA ARG A 34 -1.27 11.46 9.74
C ARG A 34 -1.60 12.13 8.41
N VAL A 35 -0.70 11.92 7.45
CA VAL A 35 -0.67 12.71 6.21
C VAL A 35 -1.69 12.19 5.20
N ASP A 36 -2.14 10.92 5.34
CA ASP A 36 -3.01 10.25 4.37
C ASP A 36 -4.06 9.34 5.02
N VAL A 37 -5.08 9.02 4.24
CA VAL A 37 -6.23 8.18 4.65
C VAL A 37 -5.78 6.76 5.03
N GLU A 38 -4.75 6.21 4.38
CA GLU A 38 -4.22 4.88 4.68
C GLU A 38 -3.63 4.81 6.08
N THR A 39 -2.80 5.79 6.44
CA THR A 39 -2.20 5.88 7.77
C THR A 39 -3.27 6.06 8.85
N ILE A 40 -4.29 6.89 8.58
CA ILE A 40 -5.43 7.08 9.48
C ILE A 40 -6.20 5.76 9.65
N PHE A 41 -6.50 5.06 8.56
CA PHE A 41 -7.21 3.80 8.59
C PHE A 41 -6.44 2.73 9.37
N LYS A 42 -5.14 2.52 9.03
CA LYS A 42 -4.27 1.56 9.74
C LYS A 42 -4.25 1.81 11.24
N ALA A 43 -4.07 3.06 11.65
CA ALA A 43 -3.99 3.39 13.07
C ALA A 43 -5.31 3.13 13.81
N ASN A 44 -6.45 3.45 13.20
CA ASN A 44 -7.76 3.29 13.85
C ASN A 44 -8.22 1.83 13.88
N ILE A 45 -8.00 1.05 12.81
CA ILE A 45 -8.35 -0.37 12.82
C ILE A 45 -7.52 -1.16 13.84
N LYS A 46 -6.22 -0.83 14.00
CA LYS A 46 -5.38 -1.45 15.04
C LYS A 46 -5.83 -1.08 16.44
N ARG A 47 -6.24 0.18 16.67
CA ARG A 47 -6.83 0.58 17.95
C ARG A 47 -8.11 -0.18 18.26
N LEU A 48 -9.01 -0.33 17.28
CA LEU A 48 -10.24 -1.12 17.46
C LEU A 48 -9.92 -2.55 17.86
N GLN A 49 -8.97 -3.22 17.18
CA GLN A 49 -8.56 -4.59 17.49
C GLN A 49 -7.99 -4.70 18.91
N GLN A 50 -7.19 -3.72 19.35
CA GLN A 50 -6.65 -3.68 20.71
C GLN A 50 -7.73 -3.45 21.76
N VAL A 51 -8.67 -2.53 21.54
CA VAL A 51 -9.79 -2.29 22.46
C VAL A 51 -10.62 -3.55 22.63
N LEU A 52 -10.97 -4.24 21.53
CA LEU A 52 -11.74 -5.49 21.58
C LEU A 52 -11.00 -6.59 22.34
N ARG A 53 -9.68 -6.68 22.19
CA ARG A 53 -8.84 -7.59 22.97
C ARG A 53 -8.91 -7.28 24.46
N VAL A 54 -8.70 -6.01 24.83
CA VAL A 54 -8.76 -5.57 26.23
C VAL A 54 -10.13 -5.87 26.84
N LEU A 55 -11.23 -5.58 26.12
CA LEU A 55 -12.59 -5.87 26.59
C LEU A 55 -12.79 -7.38 26.82
N ALA A 56 -12.27 -8.24 25.94
CA ALA A 56 -12.32 -9.69 26.15
C ALA A 56 -11.54 -10.12 27.41
N GLU A 57 -10.33 -9.56 27.61
CA GLU A 57 -9.50 -9.86 28.81
C GLU A 57 -10.16 -9.38 30.10
N TYR A 58 -10.79 -8.22 30.13
CA TYR A 58 -11.54 -7.71 31.30
C TYR A 58 -12.87 -8.43 31.55
N SER A 59 -13.39 -9.14 30.56
CA SER A 59 -14.66 -9.90 30.67
C SER A 59 -14.43 -11.35 31.06
N VAL A 60 -13.27 -11.74 31.53
CA VAL A 60 -12.86 -13.13 31.82
C VAL A 60 -13.87 -13.90 32.70
N ASN A 61 -14.60 -13.21 33.58
CA ASN A 61 -15.62 -13.79 34.46
C ASN A 61 -16.98 -13.99 33.76
N ASN A 62 -17.13 -13.59 32.50
CA ASN A 62 -18.35 -13.74 31.71
C ASN A 62 -18.01 -14.32 30.33
N ALA A 63 -18.16 -15.65 30.19
CA ALA A 63 -17.80 -16.36 28.96
C ALA A 63 -18.55 -15.86 27.71
N GLU A 64 -19.80 -15.43 27.87
CA GLU A 64 -20.60 -14.87 26.76
C GLU A 64 -19.99 -13.57 26.24
N HIS A 65 -19.63 -12.65 27.14
CA HIS A 65 -18.99 -11.40 26.74
C HIS A 65 -17.63 -11.64 26.07
N VAL A 66 -16.84 -12.58 26.58
CA VAL A 66 -15.56 -12.95 25.94
C VAL A 66 -15.79 -13.41 24.51
N GLN A 67 -16.76 -14.32 24.27
CA GLN A 67 -17.08 -14.79 22.92
C GLN A 67 -17.53 -13.66 21.98
N ILE A 68 -18.34 -12.72 22.50
CA ILE A 68 -18.81 -11.56 21.73
C ILE A 68 -17.63 -10.70 21.30
N PHE A 69 -16.74 -10.32 22.22
CA PHE A 69 -15.60 -9.44 21.91
C PHE A 69 -14.57 -10.11 21.00
N GLU A 70 -14.30 -11.41 21.22
CA GLU A 70 -13.45 -12.19 20.31
C GLU A 70 -14.08 -12.28 18.90
N GLY A 71 -15.38 -12.57 18.81
CA GLY A 71 -16.09 -12.58 17.52
C GLY A 71 -16.06 -11.23 16.81
N MET A 72 -16.17 -10.11 17.56
CA MET A 72 -16.01 -8.77 17.00
C MET A 72 -14.57 -8.52 16.51
N ARG A 73 -13.56 -9.01 17.23
CA ARG A 73 -12.15 -8.88 16.84
C ARG A 73 -11.88 -9.59 15.52
N TYR A 74 -12.36 -10.82 15.34
CA TYR A 74 -12.22 -11.54 14.06
C TYR A 74 -12.95 -10.84 12.91
N ARG A 75 -14.15 -10.26 13.17
CA ARG A 75 -14.83 -9.42 12.18
C ARG A 75 -14.04 -8.17 11.83
N ALA A 76 -13.34 -7.55 12.81
CA ALA A 76 -12.48 -6.41 12.54
C ALA A 76 -11.28 -6.78 11.66
N TYR A 77 -10.71 -7.98 11.77
CA TYR A 77 -9.67 -8.47 10.84
C TYR A 77 -10.19 -8.64 9.42
N THR A 78 -11.39 -9.21 9.27
CA THR A 78 -12.03 -9.34 7.94
C THR A 78 -12.32 -7.97 7.34
N LEU A 79 -12.84 -7.04 8.15
CA LEU A 79 -13.14 -5.68 7.73
C LEU A 79 -11.85 -4.93 7.32
N GLU A 80 -10.76 -5.10 8.06
CA GLU A 80 -9.45 -4.53 7.71
C GLU A 80 -9.04 -4.91 6.30
N LYS A 81 -9.11 -6.21 5.97
CA LYS A 81 -8.75 -6.72 4.64
C LYS A 81 -9.63 -6.10 3.55
N ILE A 82 -10.96 -6.16 3.72
CA ILE A 82 -11.92 -5.66 2.71
C ILE A 82 -11.74 -4.14 2.49
N MET A 83 -11.62 -3.37 3.57
CA MET A 83 -11.47 -1.92 3.47
C MET A 83 -10.11 -1.53 2.89
N TRP A 84 -9.06 -2.27 3.24
CA TRP A 84 -7.74 -2.03 2.68
C TRP A 84 -7.72 -2.19 1.16
N ASP A 85 -8.30 -3.28 0.64
CA ASP A 85 -8.40 -3.53 -0.79
C ASP A 85 -9.19 -2.41 -1.50
N LYS A 86 -10.32 -1.97 -0.89
CA LYS A 86 -11.12 -0.85 -1.46
C LYS A 86 -10.39 0.49 -1.43
N LEU A 87 -9.65 0.80 -0.37
CA LEU A 87 -8.87 2.03 -0.29
C LEU A 87 -7.79 2.06 -1.37
N LYS A 88 -7.12 0.92 -1.61
CA LYS A 88 -6.12 0.80 -2.68
C LYS A 88 -6.72 0.96 -4.08
N GLU A 89 -7.86 0.33 -4.33
CA GLU A 89 -8.59 0.47 -5.60
C GLU A 89 -8.96 1.94 -5.86
N GLN A 90 -9.53 2.63 -4.87
CA GLN A 90 -9.89 4.05 -5.00
C GLN A 90 -8.66 4.94 -5.18
N TYR A 91 -7.57 4.67 -4.47
CA TYR A 91 -6.32 5.39 -4.61
C TYR A 91 -5.75 5.26 -6.02
N ASN A 92 -5.69 4.06 -6.57
CA ASN A 92 -5.22 3.81 -7.93
C ASN A 92 -6.09 4.53 -8.97
N LYS A 93 -7.42 4.48 -8.81
CA LYS A 93 -8.36 5.21 -9.68
C LYS A 93 -8.16 6.72 -9.61
N TYR A 94 -7.96 7.27 -8.42
CA TYR A 94 -7.68 8.70 -8.21
C TYR A 94 -6.33 9.09 -8.83
N MET A 95 -5.29 8.29 -8.60
CA MET A 95 -3.96 8.54 -9.15
C MET A 95 -3.96 8.51 -10.67
N LEU A 96 -4.65 7.56 -11.30
CA LEU A 96 -4.80 7.49 -12.75
C LEU A 96 -5.58 8.67 -13.31
N GLY A 97 -6.65 9.13 -12.63
CA GLY A 97 -7.48 10.25 -13.09
C GLY A 97 -6.75 11.58 -13.21
N ASN A 98 -5.63 11.74 -12.50
CA ASN A 98 -4.79 12.93 -12.56
C ASN A 98 -3.60 12.81 -13.54
N LYS A 99 -3.37 11.61 -14.13
CA LYS A 99 -2.29 11.36 -15.07
C LYS A 99 -2.68 11.87 -16.47
N LYS A 100 -1.78 12.61 -17.11
CA LYS A 100 -2.05 13.28 -18.41
C LYS A 100 -1.13 12.80 -19.51
N LEU A 101 0.10 12.41 -19.18
CA LEU A 101 1.12 12.05 -20.16
C LEU A 101 1.53 10.59 -20.00
N TYR A 102 1.22 9.80 -21.04
CA TYR A 102 1.48 8.37 -21.10
C TYR A 102 2.56 8.08 -22.15
N LEU A 103 3.72 7.59 -21.72
CA LEU A 103 4.83 7.21 -22.60
C LEU A 103 4.83 5.70 -22.86
N VAL A 104 4.88 5.31 -24.13
CA VAL A 104 5.08 3.92 -24.55
C VAL A 104 6.49 3.78 -25.12
N THR A 105 7.27 2.82 -24.60
CA THR A 105 8.64 2.62 -25.04
C THR A 105 8.75 1.76 -26.30
N ASN A 106 9.87 1.91 -27.01
CA ASN A 106 10.33 1.02 -28.06
C ASN A 106 11.87 1.15 -28.17
N SER A 107 12.60 0.21 -27.61
CA SER A 107 14.07 0.24 -27.59
C SER A 107 14.70 0.00 -28.97
N ASP A 108 13.97 -0.64 -29.91
CA ASP A 108 14.44 -0.88 -31.29
C ASP A 108 14.75 0.42 -32.06
N LYS A 109 14.35 1.58 -31.54
CA LYS A 109 14.61 2.90 -32.14
C LYS A 109 15.96 3.50 -31.73
N PHE A 110 16.69 2.86 -30.86
CA PHE A 110 17.94 3.36 -30.31
C PHE A 110 19.10 2.42 -30.68
N GLU A 111 20.29 2.98 -30.89
CA GLU A 111 21.47 2.21 -31.24
C GLU A 111 22.03 1.42 -30.06
N THR A 112 21.93 2.01 -28.86
CA THR A 112 22.38 1.36 -27.63
C THR A 112 21.35 1.39 -26.53
N GLU A 113 21.44 0.45 -25.60
CA GLU A 113 20.59 0.44 -24.40
C GLU A 113 20.81 1.73 -23.56
N THR A 114 22.05 2.23 -23.52
CA THR A 114 22.38 3.46 -22.80
C THR A 114 21.65 4.66 -23.38
N ASP A 115 21.60 4.81 -24.70
CA ASP A 115 20.87 5.91 -25.36
C ASP A 115 19.38 5.82 -25.09
N PHE A 116 18.83 4.59 -25.13
CA PHE A 116 17.44 4.35 -24.77
C PHE A 116 17.14 4.76 -23.33
N LEU A 117 17.95 4.32 -22.36
CA LEU A 117 17.74 4.67 -20.93
C LEU A 117 17.91 6.18 -20.68
N ASN A 118 18.83 6.85 -21.36
CA ASN A 118 19.00 8.30 -21.28
C ASN A 118 17.77 9.03 -21.83
N ALA A 119 17.19 8.55 -22.93
CA ALA A 119 15.98 9.12 -23.50
C ALA A 119 14.78 8.92 -22.55
N VAL A 120 14.65 7.74 -21.96
CA VAL A 120 13.62 7.44 -20.93
C VAL A 120 13.79 8.39 -19.73
N ALA A 121 14.99 8.51 -19.17
CA ALA A 121 15.24 9.41 -18.04
C ALA A 121 14.91 10.87 -18.38
N SER A 122 15.25 11.31 -19.59
CA SER A 122 14.94 12.67 -20.06
C SER A 122 13.41 12.90 -20.17
N ALA A 123 12.67 11.91 -20.67
CA ALA A 123 11.22 11.96 -20.74
C ALA A 123 10.57 12.00 -19.35
N LEU A 124 11.04 11.17 -18.42
CA LEU A 124 10.57 11.17 -17.03
C LEU A 124 10.84 12.50 -16.34
N LYS A 125 12.01 13.07 -16.53
CA LYS A 125 12.36 14.43 -16.06
C LYS A 125 11.43 15.50 -16.66
N GLY A 126 10.97 15.27 -17.90
CA GLY A 126 9.98 16.14 -18.58
C GLY A 126 8.56 16.03 -18.06
N GLY A 127 8.28 15.15 -17.11
CA GLY A 127 6.98 15.04 -16.45
C GLY A 127 6.04 13.96 -17.01
N VAL A 128 6.60 12.85 -17.51
CA VAL A 128 5.81 11.67 -17.87
C VAL A 128 5.14 11.11 -16.61
N ASP A 129 3.84 10.92 -16.65
CA ASP A 129 3.04 10.41 -15.52
C ASP A 129 2.98 8.88 -15.48
N ILE A 130 2.92 8.25 -16.66
CA ILE A 130 2.84 6.80 -16.82
C ILE A 130 3.84 6.38 -17.90
N LEU A 131 4.64 5.37 -17.62
CA LEU A 131 5.53 4.74 -18.57
C LEU A 131 5.12 3.29 -18.80
N GLN A 132 4.88 2.90 -20.05
CA GLN A 132 4.64 1.53 -20.48
C GLN A 132 5.90 0.97 -21.13
N LEU A 133 6.48 -0.07 -20.54
CA LEU A 133 7.54 -0.87 -21.15
C LEU A 133 6.94 -1.79 -22.22
N ARG A 134 7.23 -1.52 -23.49
CA ARG A 134 6.72 -2.27 -24.64
C ARG A 134 7.84 -2.68 -25.59
N GLU A 135 8.29 -3.94 -25.43
CA GLU A 135 9.40 -4.52 -26.17
C GLU A 135 8.94 -5.82 -26.87
N LYS A 136 8.41 -5.69 -28.11
CA LYS A 136 7.79 -6.83 -28.81
C LYS A 136 8.78 -7.86 -29.36
N ASN A 137 10.00 -7.44 -29.67
CA ASN A 137 11.00 -8.29 -30.32
C ASN A 137 12.06 -8.82 -29.33
N MET A 138 11.90 -8.54 -28.05
CA MET A 138 12.87 -8.89 -27.02
C MET A 138 12.43 -10.15 -26.27
N ASN A 139 13.38 -11.04 -25.93
CA ASN A 139 13.06 -12.20 -25.08
C ASN A 139 12.76 -11.80 -23.63
N ALA A 140 12.06 -12.67 -22.89
CA ALA A 140 11.58 -12.39 -21.55
C ALA A 140 12.70 -11.97 -20.57
N ASN A 141 13.87 -12.65 -20.61
CA ASN A 141 14.98 -12.33 -19.70
C ASN A 141 15.51 -10.91 -19.93
N LYS A 142 15.67 -10.52 -21.18
CA LYS A 142 16.12 -9.17 -21.52
C LYS A 142 15.09 -8.10 -21.13
N ILE A 143 13.79 -8.40 -21.34
CA ILE A 143 12.71 -7.49 -20.89
C ILE A 143 12.77 -7.30 -19.36
N ILE A 144 13.01 -8.38 -18.61
CA ILE A 144 13.11 -8.31 -17.15
C ILE A 144 14.33 -7.49 -16.73
N GLU A 145 15.51 -7.69 -17.35
CA GLU A 145 16.71 -6.91 -17.05
C GLU A 145 16.51 -5.41 -17.34
N LEU A 146 15.99 -5.10 -18.51
CA LEU A 146 15.68 -3.73 -18.91
C LEU A 146 14.60 -3.12 -18.01
N GLY A 147 13.55 -3.89 -17.71
CA GLY A 147 12.45 -3.48 -16.86
C GLY A 147 12.88 -3.12 -15.44
N LYS A 148 13.85 -3.85 -14.87
CA LYS A 148 14.43 -3.49 -13.56
C LYS A 148 15.07 -2.11 -13.57
N LYS A 149 15.81 -1.77 -14.63
CA LYS A 149 16.46 -0.46 -14.79
C LYS A 149 15.42 0.65 -14.94
N ILE A 150 14.40 0.42 -15.77
CA ILE A 150 13.32 1.37 -15.99
C ILE A 150 12.49 1.58 -14.72
N LYS A 151 12.18 0.50 -13.97
CA LYS A 151 11.47 0.60 -12.69
C LYS A 151 12.19 1.52 -11.71
N LEU A 152 13.51 1.43 -11.61
CA LEU A 152 14.31 2.32 -10.76
C LEU A 152 14.20 3.78 -11.21
N LEU A 153 14.27 4.04 -12.52
CA LEU A 153 14.05 5.39 -13.05
C LEU A 153 12.63 5.89 -12.76
N CYS A 154 11.62 5.06 -12.97
CA CYS A 154 10.23 5.44 -12.66
C CYS A 154 10.05 5.77 -11.17
N ALA A 155 10.69 5.03 -10.27
CA ALA A 155 10.64 5.29 -8.83
C ALA A 155 11.30 6.64 -8.47
N GLU A 156 12.43 6.99 -9.10
CA GLU A 156 13.11 8.27 -8.90
C GLU A 156 12.24 9.48 -9.25
N TYR A 157 11.44 9.35 -10.33
CA TYR A 157 10.56 10.43 -10.81
C TYR A 157 9.09 10.29 -10.38
N ASN A 158 8.78 9.33 -9.49
CA ASN A 158 7.41 9.04 -9.05
C ASN A 158 6.43 8.79 -10.22
N THR A 159 6.91 8.09 -11.25
CA THR A 159 6.16 7.74 -12.46
C THR A 159 5.57 6.34 -12.31
N THR A 160 4.33 6.16 -12.72
CA THR A 160 3.65 4.85 -12.75
C THR A 160 4.28 3.96 -13.81
N PHE A 161 4.69 2.74 -13.44
CA PHE A 161 5.34 1.77 -14.31
C PHE A 161 4.41 0.66 -14.76
N ILE A 162 4.13 0.56 -16.04
CA ILE A 162 3.24 -0.44 -16.66
C ILE A 162 4.05 -1.34 -17.60
N VAL A 163 3.74 -2.64 -17.64
CA VAL A 163 4.31 -3.60 -18.59
C VAL A 163 3.28 -3.91 -19.67
N ASN A 164 3.71 -4.01 -20.94
CA ASN A 164 2.83 -4.34 -22.04
C ASN A 164 2.64 -5.87 -22.17
N ASP A 165 1.41 -6.37 -22.33
CA ASP A 165 0.96 -7.73 -22.62
C ASP A 165 1.35 -8.83 -21.60
N ARG A 166 2.52 -8.74 -21.02
CA ARG A 166 3.17 -9.81 -20.23
C ARG A 166 2.86 -9.69 -18.74
N VAL A 167 1.76 -10.31 -18.32
CA VAL A 167 1.32 -10.38 -16.91
C VAL A 167 2.37 -11.01 -16.00
N ASP A 168 3.04 -12.06 -16.48
CA ASP A 168 4.13 -12.74 -15.78
C ASP A 168 5.33 -11.81 -15.53
N ILE A 169 5.72 -11.01 -16.52
CA ILE A 169 6.80 -10.03 -16.39
C ILE A 169 6.38 -8.88 -15.48
N ALA A 170 5.14 -8.40 -15.60
CA ALA A 170 4.61 -7.38 -14.69
C ALA A 170 4.67 -7.85 -13.22
N TYR A 171 4.33 -9.13 -12.97
CA TYR A 171 4.42 -9.75 -11.65
C TYR A 171 5.87 -9.83 -11.15
N ILE A 172 6.80 -10.34 -11.99
CA ILE A 172 8.24 -10.48 -11.64
C ILE A 172 8.87 -9.13 -11.33
N LEU A 173 8.52 -8.10 -12.12
CA LEU A 173 9.02 -6.74 -11.95
C LEU A 173 8.33 -5.99 -10.81
N GLU A 174 7.25 -6.56 -10.23
CA GLU A 174 6.37 -5.84 -9.30
C GLU A 174 6.00 -4.47 -9.88
N ALA A 175 5.57 -4.46 -11.15
CA ALA A 175 5.12 -3.27 -11.82
C ALA A 175 3.80 -2.78 -11.21
N ASP A 176 3.48 -1.49 -11.36
CA ASP A 176 2.21 -0.93 -10.91
C ASP A 176 1.01 -1.53 -11.66
N GLY A 177 1.27 -2.13 -12.84
CA GLY A 177 0.24 -2.80 -13.61
C GLY A 177 0.70 -3.33 -14.96
N VAL A 178 -0.29 -3.72 -15.77
CA VAL A 178 -0.12 -4.29 -17.10
C VAL A 178 -1.10 -3.65 -18.07
N HIS A 179 -0.67 -3.42 -19.32
CA HIS A 179 -1.56 -3.05 -20.42
C HIS A 179 -1.85 -4.29 -21.26
N LEU A 180 -3.13 -4.59 -21.48
CA LEU A 180 -3.58 -5.77 -22.22
C LEU A 180 -4.39 -5.34 -23.44
N GLY A 181 -4.07 -5.91 -24.60
CA GLY A 181 -4.88 -5.85 -25.79
C GLY A 181 -6.03 -6.87 -25.76
N GLN A 182 -6.85 -6.88 -26.81
CA GLN A 182 -8.02 -7.76 -26.89
C GLN A 182 -7.67 -9.24 -27.10
N ASP A 183 -6.51 -9.50 -27.69
CA ASP A 183 -6.01 -10.85 -27.98
C ASP A 183 -5.08 -11.39 -26.87
N ASP A 184 -4.83 -10.59 -25.84
CA ASP A 184 -3.97 -10.96 -24.71
C ASP A 184 -4.77 -11.70 -23.61
N MET A 185 -4.12 -11.92 -22.46
CA MET A 185 -4.80 -12.50 -21.28
C MET A 185 -5.98 -11.62 -20.87
N ASP A 186 -7.13 -12.23 -20.58
CA ASP A 186 -8.29 -11.48 -20.09
C ASP A 186 -8.03 -10.80 -18.73
N VAL A 187 -8.71 -9.68 -18.52
CA VAL A 187 -8.54 -8.83 -17.32
C VAL A 187 -8.81 -9.60 -16.02
N ALA A 188 -9.78 -10.52 -16.00
CA ALA A 188 -10.11 -11.28 -14.79
C ALA A 188 -9.00 -12.27 -14.42
N SER A 189 -8.37 -12.90 -15.40
CA SER A 189 -7.22 -13.79 -15.21
C SER A 189 -5.97 -13.00 -14.78
N ALA A 190 -5.69 -11.88 -15.43
CA ALA A 190 -4.60 -10.99 -15.05
C ALA A 190 -4.77 -10.46 -13.62
N ARG A 191 -5.99 -10.11 -13.23
CA ARG A 191 -6.34 -9.67 -11.88
C ARG A 191 -6.07 -10.74 -10.81
N LYS A 192 -6.30 -12.03 -11.12
CA LYS A 192 -5.98 -13.13 -10.21
C LYS A 192 -4.49 -13.26 -9.94
N ILE A 193 -3.65 -12.96 -10.93
CA ILE A 193 -2.18 -13.05 -10.81
C ILE A 193 -1.62 -11.81 -10.10
N LEU A 194 -2.02 -10.62 -10.53
CA LEU A 194 -1.45 -9.35 -10.06
C LEU A 194 -2.12 -8.80 -8.80
N GLY A 195 -3.29 -9.34 -8.44
CA GLY A 195 -4.07 -8.84 -7.29
C GLY A 195 -4.93 -7.63 -7.61
N ASN A 196 -5.76 -7.23 -6.62
CA ASN A 196 -6.77 -6.17 -6.81
C ASN A 196 -6.17 -4.77 -6.96
N ASN A 197 -4.92 -4.58 -6.55
CA ASN A 197 -4.27 -3.27 -6.52
C ASN A 197 -3.53 -2.93 -7.82
N ALA A 198 -3.32 -3.89 -8.70
CA ALA A 198 -2.65 -3.64 -9.97
C ALA A 198 -3.53 -2.80 -10.92
N ILE A 199 -2.92 -1.97 -11.72
CA ILE A 199 -3.54 -1.24 -12.82
C ILE A 199 -3.63 -2.20 -14.02
N ILE A 200 -4.82 -2.40 -14.57
CA ILE A 200 -5.01 -3.25 -15.75
C ILE A 200 -5.93 -2.51 -16.73
#